data_807bd0a3001c1c4c06b99d1f509e079a
#
_entry.id   807bd0a3001c1c4c06b99d1f509e079a
#
_cell.length_a   1.000
_cell.length_b   1.000
_cell.length_c   1.000
_cell.angle_alpha   90.00
_cell.angle_beta   90.00
_cell.angle_gamma   90.00
#
_symmetry.space_group_name_H-M   'P 1'
#
loop_
_entity.id
_entity.type
_entity.pdbx_description
1 polymer ?
#
loop_
_entity_poly.entity_id
_entity_poly.type
_entity_poly.pdbx_seq_one_letter_code
_entity_poly.pdbx_strand_id
1 'polypeptide(L)'
;MIDFGNKKVLITGATGGIGQALVKKFVSLNANVLATGTNNEKLDLLKKNYSNINILKFDISEHSKIEEFIENVSSQLSGLDILVNNAGINMDNLSLRMKDEEWKKVIDINLGSTFFLTKCSVKKMLKNKYGRIVNVTSIVGHSGNIGQSNYSASKAGIIGMTKSLAIEYAKKNITLNCVSPGFIQTNMTDKIEESMKSNLISRIPMSKLGTGEDVANTVAFLSSDNASYITGETIHVNGGMYMT
;
A
#
# COMPACT_ATOMS: atom_id res chain seq x y z
N MET A 1 4.90 22.03 -7.66
CA MET A 1 5.64 20.75 -7.63
C MET A 1 5.39 20.14 -6.26
N ILE A 2 5.14 18.82 -6.15
CA ILE A 2 4.97 18.17 -4.85
C ILE A 2 6.34 18.10 -4.18
N ASP A 3 6.43 18.54 -2.91
CA ASP A 3 7.59 18.42 -2.06
C ASP A 3 7.10 18.04 -0.66
N PHE A 4 7.67 17.00 -0.07
CA PHE A 4 7.26 16.55 1.25
C PHE A 4 8.03 17.22 2.40
N GLY A 5 9.10 17.97 2.11
CA GLY A 5 9.77 18.83 3.09
C GLY A 5 9.99 18.19 4.46
N ASN A 6 10.60 17.01 4.52
CA ASN A 6 10.82 16.24 5.75
C ASN A 6 9.55 15.63 6.39
N LYS A 7 8.42 15.49 5.68
CA LYS A 7 7.27 14.70 6.16
C LYS A 7 7.71 13.28 6.50
N LYS A 8 7.23 12.76 7.61
CA LYS A 8 7.56 11.46 8.18
C LYS A 8 6.67 10.39 7.55
N VAL A 9 7.25 9.51 6.77
CA VAL A 9 6.54 8.53 5.93
C VAL A 9 6.90 7.11 6.34
N LEU A 10 5.88 6.32 6.69
CA LEU A 10 6.01 4.87 6.85
C LEU A 10 5.48 4.17 5.60
N ILE A 11 6.30 3.29 5.00
CA ILE A 11 5.93 2.46 3.85
C ILE A 11 6.05 1.00 4.24
N THR A 12 4.93 0.26 4.23
CA THR A 12 4.92 -1.17 4.48
C THR A 12 5.10 -1.96 3.18
N GLY A 13 5.71 -3.18 3.26
CA GLY A 13 6.01 -3.97 2.07
C GLY A 13 6.99 -3.28 1.12
N ALA A 14 7.89 -2.47 1.65
CA ALA A 14 8.82 -1.62 0.92
C ALA A 14 9.79 -2.38 0.01
N THR A 15 10.00 -3.67 0.27
CA THR A 15 10.92 -4.54 -0.49
C THR A 15 10.29 -5.18 -1.74
N GLY A 16 8.96 -5.05 -1.93
CA GLY A 16 8.25 -5.50 -3.13
C GLY A 16 8.41 -4.51 -4.30
N GLY A 17 7.97 -4.90 -5.51
CA GLY A 17 8.15 -4.06 -6.71
C GLY A 17 7.50 -2.68 -6.59
N ILE A 18 6.22 -2.60 -6.19
CA ILE A 18 5.54 -1.33 -5.93
C ILE A 18 6.19 -0.62 -4.73
N GLY A 19 6.54 -1.35 -3.66
CA GLY A 19 7.15 -0.79 -2.46
C GLY A 19 8.47 -0.06 -2.73
N GLN A 20 9.34 -0.63 -3.57
CA GLN A 20 10.59 0.01 -3.98
C GLN A 20 10.35 1.29 -4.78
N ALA A 21 9.37 1.29 -5.68
CA ALA A 21 8.97 2.49 -6.43
C ALA A 21 8.41 3.59 -5.50
N LEU A 22 7.63 3.21 -4.48
CA LEU A 22 7.15 4.12 -3.45
C LEU A 22 8.33 4.75 -2.69
N VAL A 23 9.28 3.95 -2.20
CA VAL A 23 10.46 4.47 -1.49
C VAL A 23 11.23 5.44 -2.39
N LYS A 24 11.56 5.03 -3.64
CA LYS A 24 12.23 5.90 -4.61
C LYS A 24 11.51 7.23 -4.79
N LYS A 25 10.18 7.19 -4.95
CA LYS A 25 9.37 8.38 -5.18
C LYS A 25 9.38 9.31 -3.98
N PHE A 26 9.10 8.81 -2.77
CA PHE A 26 9.05 9.64 -1.58
C PHE A 26 10.42 10.25 -1.24
N VAL A 27 11.51 9.50 -1.42
CA VAL A 27 12.89 10.01 -1.27
C VAL A 27 13.17 11.13 -2.26
N SER A 28 12.79 10.98 -3.54
CA SER A 28 12.99 12.01 -4.56
C SER A 28 12.18 13.29 -4.32
N LEU A 29 11.18 13.22 -3.44
CA LEU A 29 10.33 14.33 -3.01
C LEU A 29 10.67 14.83 -1.59
N ASN A 30 11.89 14.56 -1.13
CA ASN A 30 12.46 15.03 0.15
C ASN A 30 11.74 14.54 1.41
N ALA A 31 11.05 13.40 1.36
CA ALA A 31 10.42 12.81 2.53
C ALA A 31 11.45 12.12 3.46
N ASN A 32 11.19 12.13 4.76
CA ASN A 32 11.88 11.28 5.73
C ASN A 32 11.18 9.92 5.79
N VAL A 33 11.77 8.90 5.15
CA VAL A 33 11.14 7.61 4.91
C VAL A 33 11.64 6.56 5.89
N LEU A 34 10.71 5.83 6.51
CA LEU A 34 10.96 4.53 7.13
C LEU A 34 10.31 3.42 6.29
N ALA A 35 11.16 2.53 5.80
CA ALA A 35 10.78 1.38 4.99
C ALA A 35 10.73 0.11 5.84
N THR A 36 9.62 -0.66 5.76
CA THR A 36 9.51 -1.93 6.48
C THR A 36 9.14 -3.10 5.57
N GLY A 37 9.56 -4.28 6.01
CA GLY A 37 9.31 -5.56 5.36
C GLY A 37 9.86 -6.71 6.21
N THR A 38 9.70 -7.95 5.76
CA THR A 38 10.10 -9.15 6.51
C THR A 38 11.50 -9.68 6.16
N ASN A 39 12.11 -9.23 5.06
CA ASN A 39 13.41 -9.71 4.58
C ASN A 39 14.51 -8.66 4.84
N ASN A 40 15.44 -8.98 5.75
CA ASN A 40 16.55 -8.11 6.12
C ASN A 40 17.46 -7.77 4.93
N GLU A 41 17.88 -8.77 4.15
CA GLU A 41 18.82 -8.55 3.03
C GLU A 41 18.27 -7.55 2.00
N LYS A 42 16.94 -7.65 1.71
CA LYS A 42 16.28 -6.70 0.81
C LYS A 42 16.13 -5.31 1.42
N LEU A 43 15.92 -5.21 2.74
CA LEU A 43 15.89 -3.93 3.46
C LEU A 43 17.28 -3.29 3.45
N ASP A 44 18.33 -4.06 3.72
CA ASP A 44 19.72 -3.57 3.70
C ASP A 44 20.12 -3.09 2.30
N LEU A 45 19.72 -3.84 1.26
CA LEU A 45 19.92 -3.41 -0.13
C LEU A 45 19.19 -2.09 -0.43
N LEU A 46 17.96 -1.96 0.05
CA LEU A 46 17.19 -0.72 -0.09
C LEU A 46 17.86 0.45 0.62
N LYS A 47 18.37 0.23 1.84
CA LYS A 47 19.16 1.21 2.60
C LYS A 47 20.46 1.59 1.90
N LYS A 48 21.12 0.63 1.26
CA LYS A 48 22.34 0.88 0.47
C LYS A 48 22.04 1.78 -0.75
N ASN A 49 20.90 1.56 -1.40
CA ASN A 49 20.49 2.36 -2.56
C ASN A 49 19.98 3.77 -2.17
N TYR A 50 19.45 3.93 -0.97
CA TYR A 50 18.90 5.17 -0.43
C TYR A 50 19.43 5.40 0.99
N SER A 51 20.63 5.97 1.12
CA SER A 51 21.33 6.11 2.40
C SER A 51 20.56 6.95 3.45
N ASN A 52 19.67 7.83 3.01
CA ASN A 52 18.88 8.74 3.84
C ASN A 52 17.55 8.16 4.35
N ILE A 53 17.21 6.90 4.07
CA ILE A 53 16.00 6.28 4.64
C ILE A 53 16.32 5.57 5.97
N ASN A 54 15.31 5.36 6.79
CA ASN A 54 15.33 4.41 7.90
C ASN A 54 14.75 3.07 7.45
N ILE A 55 15.26 1.97 8.00
CA ILE A 55 14.71 0.64 7.77
C ILE A 55 14.37 -0.01 9.11
N LEU A 56 13.27 -0.76 9.16
CA LEU A 56 12.88 -1.53 10.34
C LEU A 56 12.21 -2.83 9.87
N LYS A 57 12.81 -3.98 10.23
CA LYS A 57 12.17 -5.26 9.96
C LYS A 57 10.93 -5.42 10.83
N PHE A 58 9.80 -5.73 10.20
CA PHE A 58 8.57 -6.05 10.90
C PHE A 58 7.66 -6.94 10.04
N ASP A 59 7.07 -7.94 10.68
CA ASP A 59 6.00 -8.76 10.09
C ASP A 59 4.65 -8.20 10.54
N ILE A 60 3.90 -7.66 9.58
CA ILE A 60 2.60 -7.03 9.87
C ILE A 60 1.54 -8.01 10.35
N SER A 61 1.76 -9.32 10.24
CA SER A 61 0.88 -10.36 10.80
C SER A 61 0.95 -10.45 12.33
N GLU A 62 1.99 -9.88 12.95
CA GLU A 62 2.14 -9.82 14.40
C GLU A 62 1.29 -8.69 15.00
N HIS A 63 -0.04 -8.82 14.92
CA HIS A 63 -0.99 -7.75 15.28
C HIS A 63 -0.80 -7.21 16.69
N SER A 64 -0.45 -8.06 17.66
CA SER A 64 -0.21 -7.66 19.06
C SER A 64 1.00 -6.73 19.23
N LYS A 65 1.93 -6.72 18.26
CA LYS A 65 3.15 -5.90 18.29
C LYS A 65 3.03 -4.63 17.46
N ILE A 66 1.92 -4.41 16.73
CA ILE A 66 1.77 -3.25 15.83
C ILE A 66 1.82 -1.93 16.61
N GLU A 67 1.28 -1.86 17.82
CA GLU A 67 1.31 -0.63 18.62
C GLU A 67 2.76 -0.27 18.99
N GLU A 68 3.54 -1.21 19.49
CA GLU A 68 4.96 -1.03 19.77
C GLU A 68 5.77 -0.69 18.51
N PHE A 69 5.48 -1.36 17.40
CA PHE A 69 6.10 -1.06 16.12
C PHE A 69 5.86 0.39 15.70
N ILE A 70 4.62 0.90 15.77
CA ILE A 70 4.30 2.30 15.43
C ILE A 70 4.93 3.30 16.41
N GLU A 71 5.08 2.94 17.71
CA GLU A 71 5.85 3.76 18.67
C GLU A 71 7.32 3.88 18.22
N ASN A 72 7.95 2.76 17.85
CA ASN A 72 9.33 2.74 17.36
C ASN A 72 9.50 3.55 16.07
N VAL A 73 8.57 3.40 15.11
CA VAL A 73 8.54 4.20 13.88
C VAL A 73 8.46 5.70 14.19
N SER A 74 7.51 6.08 15.04
CA SER A 74 7.31 7.48 15.43
C SER A 74 8.51 8.05 16.19
N SER A 75 9.20 7.25 16.98
CA SER A 75 10.43 7.67 17.68
C SER A 75 11.57 7.90 16.69
N GLN A 76 11.83 6.96 15.76
CA GLN A 76 12.91 7.08 14.77
C GLN A 76 12.71 8.25 13.79
N LEU A 77 11.46 8.53 13.43
CA LEU A 77 11.11 9.62 12.50
C LEU A 77 10.83 10.96 13.20
N SER A 78 10.77 11.00 14.55
CA SER A 78 10.29 12.15 15.33
C SER A 78 8.85 12.54 14.95
N GLY A 79 7.99 11.54 14.77
CA GLY A 79 6.57 11.68 14.42
C GLY A 79 6.14 10.76 13.28
N LEU A 80 4.88 10.86 12.87
CA LEU A 80 4.34 10.13 11.72
C LEU A 80 3.28 10.99 11.03
N ASP A 81 3.52 11.35 9.78
CA ASP A 81 2.64 12.21 8.97
C ASP A 81 1.91 11.42 7.89
N ILE A 82 2.58 10.43 7.30
CA ILE A 82 2.07 9.67 6.16
C ILE A 82 2.25 8.16 6.42
N LEU A 83 1.18 7.38 6.20
CA LEU A 83 1.22 5.92 6.19
C LEU A 83 0.84 5.41 4.81
N VAL A 84 1.71 4.58 4.21
CA VAL A 84 1.40 3.84 2.98
C VAL A 84 1.30 2.35 3.32
N ASN A 85 0.08 1.84 3.38
CA ASN A 85 -0.20 0.43 3.54
C ASN A 85 -0.11 -0.27 2.17
N ASN A 86 1.07 -0.79 1.86
CA ASN A 86 1.35 -1.50 0.61
C ASN A 86 1.63 -2.98 0.82
N ALA A 87 1.98 -3.42 2.03
CA ALA A 87 2.21 -4.82 2.32
C ALA A 87 0.93 -5.66 2.12
N GLY A 88 1.10 -6.85 1.58
CA GLY A 88 0.02 -7.82 1.39
C GLY A 88 0.53 -9.10 0.76
N ILE A 89 -0.26 -10.15 0.88
CA ILE A 89 0.00 -11.47 0.30
C ILE A 89 -1.19 -11.91 -0.54
N ASN A 90 -0.94 -12.84 -1.47
CA ASN A 90 -1.96 -13.63 -2.13
C ASN A 90 -1.71 -15.12 -1.86
N MET A 91 -2.78 -15.90 -1.83
CA MET A 91 -2.77 -17.36 -1.77
C MET A 91 -3.91 -17.83 -2.65
N ASP A 92 -3.60 -17.96 -3.95
CA ASP A 92 -4.59 -18.20 -4.99
C ASP A 92 -4.98 -19.68 -5.03
N ASN A 93 -6.28 -19.97 -4.97
CA ASN A 93 -6.84 -21.30 -5.11
C ASN A 93 -8.33 -21.21 -5.51
N LEU A 94 -8.83 -22.19 -6.26
CA LEU A 94 -10.27 -22.28 -6.55
C LEU A 94 -11.05 -22.44 -5.23
N SER A 95 -12.24 -21.83 -5.12
CA SER A 95 -13.01 -21.78 -3.87
C SER A 95 -13.25 -23.15 -3.22
N LEU A 96 -13.52 -24.18 -4.01
CA LEU A 96 -13.72 -25.55 -3.51
C LEU A 96 -12.42 -26.24 -3.04
N ARG A 97 -11.26 -25.69 -3.37
CA ARG A 97 -9.94 -26.22 -2.99
C ARG A 97 -9.22 -25.31 -2.01
N MET A 98 -9.73 -24.09 -1.81
CA MET A 98 -9.14 -23.11 -0.89
C MET A 98 -9.28 -23.61 0.56
N LYS A 99 -8.15 -23.72 1.25
CA LYS A 99 -8.14 -24.11 2.66
C LYS A 99 -8.57 -22.95 3.54
N ASP A 100 -9.18 -23.26 4.68
CA ASP A 100 -9.60 -22.25 5.67
C ASP A 100 -8.42 -21.38 6.13
N GLU A 101 -7.24 -21.98 6.27
CA GLU A 101 -6.01 -21.27 6.67
C GLU A 101 -5.55 -20.28 5.59
N GLU A 102 -5.69 -20.63 4.30
CA GLU A 102 -5.35 -19.74 3.18
C GLU A 102 -6.28 -18.52 3.17
N TRP A 103 -7.58 -18.75 3.39
CA TRP A 103 -8.56 -17.68 3.54
C TRP A 103 -8.24 -16.78 4.71
N LYS A 104 -8.15 -17.35 5.92
CA LYS A 104 -7.89 -16.60 7.16
C LYS A 104 -6.61 -15.80 7.07
N LYS A 105 -5.52 -16.42 6.62
CA LYS A 105 -4.22 -15.76 6.53
C LYS A 105 -4.23 -14.55 5.60
N VAL A 106 -4.89 -14.62 4.43
CA VAL A 106 -4.99 -13.50 3.51
C VAL A 106 -5.84 -12.38 4.09
N ILE A 107 -6.98 -12.70 4.71
CA ILE A 107 -7.83 -11.69 5.38
C ILE A 107 -7.08 -11.03 6.53
N ASP A 108 -6.44 -11.79 7.39
CA ASP A 108 -5.75 -11.27 8.58
C ASP A 108 -4.57 -10.38 8.19
N ILE A 109 -3.74 -10.81 7.24
CA ILE A 109 -2.58 -10.02 6.83
C ILE A 109 -2.99 -8.80 6.00
N ASN A 110 -3.85 -8.95 5.00
CA ASN A 110 -4.15 -7.85 4.10
C ASN A 110 -5.10 -6.81 4.75
N LEU A 111 -6.22 -7.28 5.31
CA LEU A 111 -7.24 -6.39 5.87
C LEU A 111 -7.00 -6.11 7.35
N GLY A 112 -6.76 -7.14 8.15
CA GLY A 112 -6.55 -7.00 9.59
C GLY A 112 -5.34 -6.12 9.91
N SER A 113 -4.16 -6.42 9.34
CA SER A 113 -2.97 -5.60 9.58
C SER A 113 -3.14 -4.17 9.11
N THR A 114 -3.78 -3.95 7.94
CA THR A 114 -4.06 -2.59 7.44
C THR A 114 -4.92 -1.80 8.41
N PHE A 115 -5.93 -2.43 9.02
CA PHE A 115 -6.74 -1.80 10.05
C PHE A 115 -5.92 -1.43 11.29
N PHE A 116 -5.14 -2.37 11.86
CA PHE A 116 -4.37 -2.12 13.07
C PHE A 116 -3.26 -1.08 12.87
N LEU A 117 -2.54 -1.15 11.74
CA LEU A 117 -1.54 -0.13 11.37
C LEU A 117 -2.17 1.26 11.24
N THR A 118 -3.31 1.35 10.56
CA THR A 118 -4.07 2.59 10.42
C THR A 118 -4.49 3.15 11.78
N LYS A 119 -5.13 2.33 12.62
CA LYS A 119 -5.59 2.70 13.97
C LYS A 119 -4.46 3.24 14.84
N CYS A 120 -3.31 2.56 14.87
CA CYS A 120 -2.16 3.00 15.69
C CYS A 120 -1.49 4.25 15.11
N SER A 121 -1.42 4.38 13.77
CA SER A 121 -0.86 5.58 13.12
C SER A 121 -1.74 6.81 13.32
N VAL A 122 -3.06 6.67 13.25
CA VAL A 122 -4.01 7.76 13.53
C VAL A 122 -3.82 8.33 14.93
N LYS A 123 -3.53 7.51 15.95
CA LYS A 123 -3.21 8.00 17.30
C LYS A 123 -2.04 9.00 17.30
N LYS A 124 -1.04 8.82 16.42
CA LYS A 124 0.10 9.73 16.28
C LYS A 124 -0.28 10.98 15.49
N MET A 125 -1.01 10.80 14.39
CA MET A 125 -1.45 11.88 13.50
C MET A 125 -2.41 12.86 14.19
N LEU A 126 -3.27 12.37 15.09
CA LEU A 126 -4.19 13.21 15.89
C LEU A 126 -3.45 14.22 16.76
N LYS A 127 -2.28 13.88 17.31
CA LYS A 127 -1.46 14.78 18.12
C LYS A 127 -0.98 15.99 17.31
N ASN A 128 -0.65 15.76 16.03
CA ASN A 128 -0.14 16.77 15.11
C ASN A 128 -1.24 17.46 14.30
N LYS A 129 -2.51 17.01 14.43
CA LYS A 129 -3.64 17.45 13.61
C LYS A 129 -3.35 17.41 12.09
N TYR A 130 -2.63 16.37 11.68
CA TYR A 130 -2.25 16.14 10.30
C TYR A 130 -2.04 14.64 10.06
N GLY A 131 -2.54 14.12 8.96
CA GLY A 131 -2.29 12.76 8.53
C GLY A 131 -2.74 12.50 7.11
N ARG A 132 -1.98 11.66 6.41
CA ARG A 132 -2.31 11.13 5.08
C ARG A 132 -2.11 9.62 5.09
N ILE A 133 -3.16 8.89 4.79
CA ILE A 133 -3.12 7.43 4.76
C ILE A 133 -3.53 6.97 3.38
N VAL A 134 -2.66 6.20 2.73
CA VAL A 134 -2.94 5.63 1.42
C VAL A 134 -2.82 4.10 1.50
N ASN A 135 -3.93 3.43 1.18
CA ASN A 135 -4.02 1.98 1.16
C ASN A 135 -3.88 1.46 -0.29
N VAL A 136 -2.88 0.64 -0.55
CA VAL A 136 -2.73 -0.01 -1.87
C VAL A 136 -3.65 -1.22 -1.91
N THR A 137 -4.71 -1.09 -2.71
CA THR A 137 -5.70 -2.13 -2.96
C THR A 137 -5.37 -2.94 -4.22
N SER A 138 -6.33 -3.27 -5.04
CA SER A 138 -6.15 -3.90 -6.34
C SER A 138 -7.45 -3.81 -7.15
N ILE A 139 -7.33 -3.81 -8.47
CA ILE A 139 -8.47 -3.93 -9.38
C ILE A 139 -9.36 -5.13 -9.03
N VAL A 140 -8.78 -6.26 -8.58
CA VAL A 140 -9.54 -7.46 -8.25
C VAL A 140 -10.44 -7.30 -7.02
N GLY A 141 -10.21 -6.28 -6.19
CA GLY A 141 -11.14 -5.89 -5.13
C GLY A 141 -12.47 -5.32 -5.66
N HIS A 142 -12.51 -4.90 -6.92
CA HIS A 142 -13.71 -4.41 -7.61
C HIS A 142 -14.28 -5.44 -8.58
N SER A 143 -13.42 -6.05 -9.41
CA SER A 143 -13.86 -6.94 -10.50
C SER A 143 -13.96 -8.41 -10.09
N GLY A 144 -13.31 -8.81 -9.00
CA GLY A 144 -13.02 -10.22 -8.72
C GLY A 144 -11.98 -10.80 -9.68
N ASN A 145 -11.50 -12.00 -9.37
CA ASN A 145 -10.68 -12.82 -10.26
C ASN A 145 -10.79 -14.30 -9.86
N ILE A 146 -10.73 -15.19 -10.83
CA ILE A 146 -10.78 -16.63 -10.59
C ILE A 146 -9.62 -17.04 -9.67
N GLY A 147 -9.95 -17.83 -8.64
CA GLY A 147 -8.96 -18.33 -7.66
C GLY A 147 -8.54 -17.33 -6.60
N GLN A 148 -9.08 -16.11 -6.59
CA GLN A 148 -8.67 -15.04 -5.69
C GLN A 148 -9.79 -14.54 -4.76
N SER A 149 -10.71 -15.41 -4.37
CA SER A 149 -11.85 -15.01 -3.51
C SER A 149 -11.39 -14.37 -2.19
N ASN A 150 -10.36 -14.92 -1.53
CA ASN A 150 -9.77 -14.38 -0.32
C ASN A 150 -9.09 -13.02 -0.56
N TYR A 151 -8.27 -12.92 -1.61
CA TYR A 151 -7.56 -11.69 -1.95
C TYR A 151 -8.53 -10.58 -2.37
N SER A 152 -9.50 -10.90 -3.24
CA SER A 152 -10.55 -9.95 -3.66
C SER A 152 -11.36 -9.45 -2.47
N ALA A 153 -11.80 -10.35 -1.58
CA ALA A 153 -12.51 -9.98 -0.36
C ALA A 153 -11.68 -9.06 0.54
N SER A 154 -10.39 -9.37 0.72
CA SER A 154 -9.50 -8.52 1.53
C SER A 154 -9.34 -7.12 0.94
N LYS A 155 -9.16 -7.00 -0.38
CA LYS A 155 -8.98 -5.71 -1.06
C LYS A 155 -10.27 -4.89 -1.14
N ALA A 156 -11.42 -5.53 -1.33
CA ALA A 156 -12.74 -4.89 -1.22
C ALA A 156 -13.02 -4.43 0.21
N GLY A 157 -12.67 -5.23 1.22
CA GLY A 157 -12.80 -4.86 2.63
C GLY A 157 -11.97 -3.62 3.00
N ILE A 158 -10.75 -3.48 2.47
CA ILE A 158 -9.93 -2.28 2.65
C ILE A 158 -10.63 -1.03 2.10
N ILE A 159 -11.28 -1.12 0.94
CA ILE A 159 -12.01 0.01 0.35
C ILE A 159 -13.16 0.45 1.25
N GLY A 160 -13.99 -0.50 1.70
CA GLY A 160 -15.10 -0.19 2.64
C GLY A 160 -14.61 0.38 3.96
N MET A 161 -13.58 -0.23 4.56
CA MET A 161 -12.93 0.25 5.78
C MET A 161 -12.38 1.68 5.61
N THR A 162 -11.73 1.96 4.47
CA THR A 162 -11.17 3.28 4.19
C THR A 162 -12.25 4.36 4.18
N LYS A 163 -13.40 4.11 3.57
CA LYS A 163 -14.53 5.05 3.55
C LYS A 163 -15.03 5.36 4.96
N SER A 164 -15.21 4.36 5.81
CA SER A 164 -15.65 4.53 7.19
C SER A 164 -14.68 5.39 8.01
N LEU A 165 -13.39 5.04 7.96
CA LEU A 165 -12.36 5.77 8.70
C LEU A 165 -12.14 7.19 8.13
N ALA A 166 -12.32 7.39 6.83
CA ALA A 166 -12.26 8.70 6.21
C ALA A 166 -13.30 9.65 6.81
N ILE A 167 -14.54 9.18 7.00
CA ILE A 167 -15.62 9.96 7.63
C ILE A 167 -15.27 10.29 9.09
N GLU A 168 -14.73 9.32 9.85
CA GLU A 168 -14.38 9.50 11.26
C GLU A 168 -13.33 10.60 11.47
N TYR A 169 -12.32 10.67 10.56
CA TYR A 169 -11.13 11.50 10.78
C TYR A 169 -11.04 12.75 9.89
N ALA A 170 -11.98 12.98 8.97
CA ALA A 170 -11.98 14.13 8.07
C ALA A 170 -11.84 15.47 8.81
N LYS A 171 -12.61 15.67 9.89
CA LYS A 171 -12.57 16.89 10.72
C LYS A 171 -11.24 17.10 11.46
N LYS A 172 -10.33 16.12 11.43
CA LYS A 172 -9.03 16.16 12.11
C LYS A 172 -7.87 16.45 11.16
N ASN A 173 -8.16 16.85 9.91
CA ASN A 173 -7.18 17.01 8.84
C ASN A 173 -6.38 15.72 8.55
N ILE A 174 -7.06 14.57 8.67
CA ILE A 174 -6.50 13.27 8.32
C ILE A 174 -7.32 12.72 7.16
N THR A 175 -6.67 12.47 6.02
CA THR A 175 -7.31 11.86 4.85
C THR A 175 -6.93 10.40 4.73
N LEU A 176 -7.89 9.57 4.32
CA LEU A 176 -7.67 8.16 4.04
C LEU A 176 -8.19 7.86 2.64
N ASN A 177 -7.33 7.35 1.76
CA ASN A 177 -7.67 7.02 0.39
C ASN A 177 -7.09 5.67 -0.03
N CYS A 178 -7.61 5.13 -1.12
CA CYS A 178 -7.11 3.92 -1.74
C CYS A 178 -6.48 4.24 -3.11
N VAL A 179 -5.45 3.49 -3.46
CA VAL A 179 -4.98 3.34 -4.84
C VAL A 179 -5.23 1.91 -5.27
N SER A 180 -5.87 1.73 -6.43
CA SER A 180 -6.25 0.43 -6.97
C SER A 180 -5.45 0.13 -8.25
N PRO A 181 -4.28 -0.52 -8.14
CA PRO A 181 -3.49 -0.91 -9.30
C PRO A 181 -4.17 -1.99 -10.12
N GLY A 182 -3.95 -1.96 -11.43
CA GLY A 182 -4.16 -3.09 -12.33
C GLY A 182 -2.95 -4.02 -12.35
N PHE A 183 -2.62 -4.54 -13.55
CA PHE A 183 -1.40 -5.33 -13.74
C PHE A 183 -0.17 -4.42 -13.84
N ILE A 184 0.70 -4.54 -12.85
CA ILE A 184 1.92 -3.73 -12.72
C ILE A 184 3.14 -4.62 -13.00
N GLN A 185 4.05 -4.09 -13.83
CA GLN A 185 5.33 -4.74 -14.10
C GLN A 185 6.16 -4.83 -12.81
N THR A 186 6.53 -6.04 -12.45
CA THR A 186 7.35 -6.36 -11.28
C THR A 186 8.20 -7.59 -11.61
N ASN A 187 9.20 -7.89 -10.79
CA ASN A 187 9.99 -9.11 -10.95
C ASN A 187 9.15 -10.41 -10.98
N MET A 188 7.91 -10.36 -10.51
CA MET A 188 6.97 -11.50 -10.60
C MET A 188 6.33 -11.59 -12.00
N THR A 189 5.93 -10.46 -12.57
CA THR A 189 5.34 -10.42 -13.92
C THR A 189 6.35 -10.65 -15.02
N ASP A 190 7.63 -10.35 -14.77
CA ASP A 190 8.73 -10.61 -15.71
C ASP A 190 9.02 -12.12 -15.91
N LYS A 191 8.54 -12.97 -14.99
CA LYS A 191 8.65 -14.44 -15.06
C LYS A 191 7.48 -15.13 -15.76
N ILE A 192 6.46 -14.37 -16.15
CA ILE A 192 5.29 -14.90 -16.85
C ILE A 192 5.67 -15.21 -18.31
N GLU A 193 5.24 -16.35 -18.83
CA GLU A 193 5.41 -16.71 -20.24
C GLU A 193 4.86 -15.63 -21.17
N GLU A 194 5.53 -15.38 -22.28
CA GLU A 194 5.17 -14.29 -23.21
C GLU A 194 3.75 -14.41 -23.78
N SER A 195 3.26 -15.64 -23.98
CA SER A 195 1.88 -15.94 -24.38
C SER A 195 0.86 -15.48 -23.34
N MET A 196 1.12 -15.75 -22.06
CA MET A 196 0.28 -15.32 -20.94
C MET A 196 0.34 -13.81 -20.76
N LYS A 197 1.53 -13.22 -20.92
CA LYS A 197 1.73 -11.78 -20.83
C LYS A 197 0.97 -11.03 -21.93
N SER A 198 1.03 -11.52 -23.16
CA SER A 198 0.27 -10.97 -24.29
C SER A 198 -1.24 -11.02 -24.03
N ASN A 199 -1.73 -12.13 -23.47
CA ASN A 199 -3.13 -12.28 -23.11
C ASN A 199 -3.57 -11.32 -21.97
N LEU A 200 -2.69 -11.07 -20.99
CA LEU A 200 -2.93 -10.05 -19.96
C LEU A 200 -2.98 -8.64 -20.57
N ILE A 201 -2.02 -8.30 -21.43
CA ILE A 201 -1.92 -6.99 -22.07
C ILE A 201 -3.13 -6.72 -22.98
N SER A 202 -3.64 -7.73 -23.71
CA SER A 202 -4.82 -7.57 -24.57
C SER A 202 -6.10 -7.18 -23.81
N ARG A 203 -6.14 -7.44 -22.50
CA ARG A 203 -7.26 -7.06 -21.62
C ARG A 203 -7.13 -5.64 -21.06
N ILE A 204 -6.01 -4.96 -21.30
CA ILE A 204 -5.75 -3.60 -20.83
C ILE A 204 -6.02 -2.63 -21.98
N PRO A 205 -6.98 -1.70 -21.89
CA PRO A 205 -7.25 -0.72 -22.94
C PRO A 205 -6.04 0.09 -23.39
N MET A 206 -5.13 0.44 -22.46
CA MET A 206 -3.86 1.11 -22.79
C MET A 206 -2.82 0.17 -23.42
N SER A 207 -3.11 -1.11 -23.61
CA SER A 207 -2.26 -2.11 -24.28
C SER A 207 -0.84 -2.22 -23.72
N LYS A 208 -0.66 -1.96 -22.44
CA LYS A 208 0.62 -2.10 -21.72
C LYS A 208 0.39 -2.34 -20.22
N LEU A 209 1.35 -2.99 -19.59
CA LEU A 209 1.40 -3.08 -18.12
C LEU A 209 1.69 -1.68 -17.54
N GLY A 210 1.11 -1.40 -16.38
CA GLY A 210 1.54 -0.26 -15.57
C GLY A 210 2.90 -0.51 -14.92
N THR A 211 3.51 0.54 -14.41
CA THR A 211 4.78 0.48 -13.69
C THR A 211 4.56 0.76 -12.19
N GLY A 212 5.51 0.36 -11.35
CA GLY A 212 5.52 0.77 -9.95
C GLY A 212 5.55 2.30 -9.78
N GLU A 213 6.12 3.02 -10.74
CA GLU A 213 6.17 4.49 -10.75
C GLU A 213 4.79 5.11 -11.00
N ASP A 214 3.95 4.54 -11.86
CA ASP A 214 2.57 5.00 -12.07
C ASP A 214 1.77 4.94 -10.77
N VAL A 215 1.92 3.86 -10.02
CA VAL A 215 1.30 3.71 -8.69
C VAL A 215 1.89 4.72 -7.70
N ALA A 216 3.22 4.83 -7.64
CA ALA A 216 3.91 5.70 -6.71
C ALA A 216 3.59 7.19 -6.92
N ASN A 217 3.39 7.62 -8.18
CA ASN A 217 2.96 8.99 -8.51
C ASN A 217 1.59 9.30 -7.92
N THR A 218 0.64 8.38 -8.05
CA THR A 218 -0.72 8.54 -7.52
C THR A 218 -0.72 8.52 -5.98
N VAL A 219 0.05 7.61 -5.37
CA VAL A 219 0.21 7.56 -3.91
C VAL A 219 0.83 8.86 -3.39
N ALA A 220 1.86 9.38 -4.04
CA ALA A 220 2.49 10.64 -3.66
C ALA A 220 1.51 11.82 -3.79
N PHE A 221 0.70 11.88 -4.85
CA PHE A 221 -0.34 12.89 -5.00
C PHE A 221 -1.34 12.84 -3.83
N LEU A 222 -1.92 11.67 -3.54
CA LEU A 222 -2.88 11.50 -2.45
C LEU A 222 -2.28 11.76 -1.05
N SER A 223 -0.96 11.63 -0.91
CA SER A 223 -0.23 11.92 0.33
C SER A 223 0.13 13.39 0.49
N SER A 224 -0.05 14.21 -0.55
CA SER A 224 0.35 15.63 -0.56
C SER A 224 -0.79 16.54 -0.08
N ASP A 225 -0.44 17.79 0.19
CA ASP A 225 -1.43 18.82 0.53
C ASP A 225 -2.30 19.22 -0.67
N ASN A 226 -1.88 18.92 -1.91
CA ASN A 226 -2.68 19.11 -3.12
C ASN A 226 -3.94 18.20 -3.14
N ALA A 227 -3.94 17.11 -2.37
CA ALA A 227 -5.08 16.20 -2.20
C ALA A 227 -5.81 16.39 -0.87
N SER A 228 -5.64 17.52 -0.18
CA SER A 228 -6.19 17.77 1.17
C SER A 228 -7.72 17.71 1.23
N TYR A 229 -8.42 17.86 0.11
CA TYR A 229 -9.88 17.76 0.01
C TYR A 229 -10.37 16.44 -0.58
N ILE A 230 -9.47 15.44 -0.74
CA ILE A 230 -9.78 14.10 -1.21
C ILE A 230 -9.67 13.13 -0.03
N THR A 231 -10.80 12.51 0.36
CA THR A 231 -10.81 11.50 1.42
C THR A 231 -11.92 10.48 1.18
N GLY A 232 -11.66 9.21 1.47
CA GLY A 232 -12.57 8.08 1.22
C GLY A 232 -12.60 7.60 -0.23
N GLU A 233 -11.72 8.15 -1.09
CA GLU A 233 -11.71 7.88 -2.53
C GLU A 233 -10.80 6.70 -2.89
N THR A 234 -11.11 6.05 -4.03
CA THR A 234 -10.27 5.01 -4.64
C THR A 234 -9.85 5.44 -6.02
N ILE A 235 -8.55 5.76 -6.20
CA ILE A 235 -8.01 6.11 -7.51
C ILE A 235 -7.52 4.85 -8.22
N HIS A 236 -8.07 4.61 -9.42
CA HIS A 236 -7.70 3.48 -10.26
C HIS A 236 -6.46 3.78 -11.10
N VAL A 237 -5.43 2.91 -10.99
CA VAL A 237 -4.17 2.97 -11.77
C VAL A 237 -4.03 1.66 -12.52
N ASN A 238 -4.86 1.46 -13.56
CA ASN A 238 -5.07 0.15 -14.18
C ASN A 238 -5.14 0.16 -15.71
N GLY A 239 -4.75 1.25 -16.36
CA GLY A 239 -4.77 1.35 -17.82
C GLY A 239 -6.15 1.22 -18.46
N GLY A 240 -7.21 1.50 -17.71
CA GLY A 240 -8.60 1.41 -18.18
C GLY A 240 -9.25 0.04 -18.02
N MET A 241 -8.60 -0.94 -17.36
CA MET A 241 -9.19 -2.27 -17.14
C MET A 241 -10.47 -2.25 -16.31
N TYR A 242 -10.62 -1.27 -15.45
CA TYR A 242 -11.82 -1.04 -14.66
C TYR A 242 -12.09 0.48 -14.60
N MET A 243 -13.30 0.87 -14.89
CA MET A 243 -13.80 2.24 -14.86
C MET A 243 -15.09 2.26 -14.02
N THR A 244 -15.23 3.21 -13.12
CA THR A 244 -16.44 3.44 -12.30
C THR A 244 -17.22 4.63 -12.80
#